data_d3bb0c9b27ea9e5152121e96a1a2aeb6
#
_entry.id   d3bb0c9b27ea9e5152121e96a1a2aeb6
#
_cell.length_a   1.000
_cell.length_b   1.000
_cell.length_c   1.000
_cell.angle_alpha   90.00
_cell.angle_beta   90.00
_cell.angle_gamma   90.00
#
_symmetry.space_group_name_H-M   'P 1'
#
loop_
_entity.id
_entity.type
_entity.pdbx_description
1 polymer ?
#
loop_
_entity_poly.entity_id
_entity_poly.type
_entity_poly.pdbx_seq_one_letter_code
_entity_poly.pdbx_strand_id
1 'polypeptide(L)'
;MEIRFENKVAFITGAAGGIGYAAARMFAEAGASVVMVDLDGQITDRAKELEAEGHDAIGIWCDVSDEAQVKAAVEKAVAVFGKLDIAYNNVGIHAAVREDLAETEGWDFDRVISVNLRGVWNCMKYELVEMKKHGKGAIVNCSSQGGLVGIPCIGAYNASKHGVLGLTKSAALEYARQGIRINAICSGTCETPMVRQAIEQSPDHMARVIDAIPLGRVGKAEEIASMVLLLCSDYAGFAIGQTWAMDGGYTAM
;
A
#
# COMPACT_ATOMS: atom_id res chain seq x y z
N MET A 1 -1.69 -23.34 7.91
CA MET A 1 -0.86 -22.22 8.39
C MET A 1 -1.85 -21.15 8.81
N GLU A 2 -1.85 -20.77 10.07
CA GLU A 2 -2.69 -19.69 10.59
C GLU A 2 -1.78 -18.48 10.87
N ILE A 3 -2.12 -17.33 10.30
CA ILE A 3 -1.40 -16.08 10.53
C ILE A 3 -2.15 -15.30 11.59
N ARG A 4 -1.49 -14.96 12.69
CA ARG A 4 -2.02 -14.18 13.80
C ARG A 4 -1.12 -13.00 14.10
N PHE A 5 -1.75 -11.90 14.53
CA PHE A 5 -1.07 -10.65 14.85
C PHE A 5 -1.48 -10.10 16.23
N GLU A 6 -1.80 -10.98 17.18
CA GLU A 6 -2.12 -10.56 18.55
C GLU A 6 -1.00 -9.69 19.13
N ASN A 7 -1.40 -8.61 19.79
CA ASN A 7 -0.48 -7.62 20.36
C ASN A 7 0.43 -6.94 19.31
N LYS A 8 0.01 -6.88 18.05
CA LYS A 8 0.69 -6.12 16.98
C LYS A 8 -0.11 -4.90 16.60
N VAL A 9 0.58 -3.84 16.21
CA VAL A 9 -0.01 -2.60 15.69
C VAL A 9 0.34 -2.48 14.23
N ALA A 10 -0.70 -2.41 13.37
CA ALA A 10 -0.57 -2.27 11.92
C ALA A 10 -1.01 -0.88 11.46
N PHE A 11 -0.14 -0.15 10.79
CA PHE A 11 -0.38 1.15 10.19
C PHE A 11 -0.60 0.99 8.69
N ILE A 12 -1.76 1.40 8.18
CA ILE A 12 -2.16 1.13 6.80
C ILE A 12 -2.61 2.42 6.15
N THR A 13 -1.94 2.83 5.08
CA THR A 13 -2.29 4.01 4.31
C THR A 13 -3.17 3.66 3.11
N GLY A 14 -4.05 4.58 2.68
CA GLY A 14 -5.06 4.32 1.67
C GLY A 14 -6.13 3.34 2.17
N ALA A 15 -6.48 3.43 3.45
CA ALA A 15 -7.31 2.44 4.13
C ALA A 15 -8.81 2.74 4.11
N ALA A 16 -9.26 3.82 3.46
CA ALA A 16 -10.69 4.12 3.33
C ALA A 16 -11.42 3.20 2.34
N GLY A 17 -10.68 2.50 1.46
CA GLY A 17 -11.28 1.61 0.47
C GLY A 17 -10.28 0.67 -0.22
N GLY A 18 -10.79 -0.15 -1.14
CA GLY A 18 -10.00 -1.03 -2.00
C GLY A 18 -9.07 -1.96 -1.22
N ILE A 19 -7.83 -2.10 -1.71
CA ILE A 19 -6.84 -3.03 -1.14
C ILE A 19 -6.45 -2.63 0.29
N GLY A 20 -6.34 -1.31 0.57
CA GLY A 20 -6.00 -0.82 1.90
C GLY A 20 -7.04 -1.17 2.96
N TYR A 21 -8.34 -1.01 2.65
CA TYR A 21 -9.41 -1.41 3.55
C TYR A 21 -9.48 -2.93 3.74
N ALA A 22 -9.32 -3.70 2.66
CA ALA A 22 -9.25 -5.15 2.76
C ALA A 22 -8.10 -5.62 3.65
N ALA A 23 -6.92 -5.00 3.51
CA ALA A 23 -5.77 -5.30 4.37
C ALA A 23 -6.05 -4.91 5.83
N ALA A 24 -6.63 -3.72 6.09
CA ALA A 24 -6.97 -3.27 7.44
C ALA A 24 -7.92 -4.26 8.13
N ARG A 25 -8.97 -4.67 7.42
CA ARG A 25 -9.93 -5.67 7.92
C ARG A 25 -9.26 -7.00 8.23
N MET A 26 -8.47 -7.54 7.31
CA MET A 26 -7.79 -8.82 7.51
C MET A 26 -6.75 -8.78 8.63
N PHE A 27 -6.04 -7.66 8.84
CA PHE A 27 -5.16 -7.49 10.00
C PHE A 27 -5.95 -7.46 11.31
N ALA A 28 -7.08 -6.76 11.36
CA ALA A 28 -7.97 -6.71 12.52
C ALA A 28 -8.54 -8.10 12.86
N GLU A 29 -9.05 -8.84 11.87
CA GLU A 29 -9.52 -10.22 12.00
C GLU A 29 -8.41 -11.19 12.46
N ALA A 30 -7.14 -10.89 12.11
CA ALA A 30 -5.98 -11.63 12.59
C ALA A 30 -5.49 -11.20 13.99
N GLY A 31 -6.18 -10.26 14.65
CA GLY A 31 -5.91 -9.84 16.04
C GLY A 31 -4.98 -8.64 16.20
N ALA A 32 -4.66 -7.92 15.13
CA ALA A 32 -3.89 -6.68 15.23
C ALA A 32 -4.77 -5.49 15.66
N SER A 33 -4.20 -4.55 16.41
CA SER A 33 -4.73 -3.19 16.50
C SER A 33 -4.39 -2.44 15.22
N VAL A 34 -5.36 -1.77 14.59
CA VAL A 34 -5.21 -1.20 13.25
C VAL A 34 -5.31 0.33 13.25
N VAL A 35 -4.31 0.96 12.65
CA VAL A 35 -4.31 2.40 12.37
C VAL A 35 -4.58 2.60 10.88
N MET A 36 -5.77 3.08 10.58
CA MET A 36 -6.24 3.33 9.22
C MET A 36 -6.00 4.78 8.85
N VAL A 37 -5.26 5.03 7.78
CA VAL A 37 -4.85 6.37 7.36
C VAL A 37 -5.30 6.64 5.94
N ASP A 38 -5.96 7.76 5.71
CA ASP A 38 -6.40 8.18 4.37
C ASP A 38 -6.64 9.69 4.32
N LEU A 39 -6.63 10.24 3.11
CA LEU A 39 -7.10 11.61 2.82
C LEU A 39 -8.62 11.68 2.72
N ASP A 40 -9.31 10.55 2.56
CA ASP A 40 -10.77 10.49 2.52
C ASP A 40 -11.34 10.75 3.92
N GLY A 41 -12.27 11.72 4.02
CA GLY A 41 -12.94 12.08 5.28
C GLY A 41 -13.73 10.92 5.92
N GLN A 42 -14.07 9.88 5.17
CA GLN A 42 -14.75 8.69 5.67
C GLN A 42 -13.85 7.76 6.48
N ILE A 43 -12.53 8.01 6.54
CA ILE A 43 -11.58 7.12 7.22
C ILE A 43 -11.94 6.85 8.68
N THR A 44 -12.46 7.86 9.38
CA THR A 44 -12.90 7.69 10.77
C THR A 44 -14.11 6.77 10.89
N ASP A 45 -15.05 6.86 9.96
CA ASP A 45 -16.25 6.01 9.98
C ASP A 45 -15.91 4.57 9.59
N ARG A 46 -14.97 4.38 8.65
CA ARG A 46 -14.41 3.06 8.31
C ARG A 46 -13.73 2.38 9.51
N ALA A 47 -13.01 3.14 10.33
CA ALA A 47 -12.43 2.58 11.55
C ALA A 47 -13.52 2.19 12.56
N LYS A 48 -14.57 3.01 12.73
CA LYS A 48 -15.72 2.67 13.59
C LYS A 48 -16.48 1.43 13.14
N GLU A 49 -16.51 1.12 11.85
CA GLU A 49 -17.07 -0.15 11.36
C GLU A 49 -16.33 -1.34 11.97
N LEU A 50 -14.99 -1.31 11.98
CA LEU A 50 -14.17 -2.36 12.61
C LEU A 50 -14.29 -2.37 14.13
N GLU A 51 -14.37 -1.20 14.77
CA GLU A 51 -14.61 -1.12 16.23
C GLU A 51 -15.97 -1.73 16.62
N ALA A 52 -17.02 -1.50 15.82
CA ALA A 52 -18.34 -2.07 16.05
C ALA A 52 -18.37 -3.61 15.90
N GLU A 53 -17.44 -4.19 15.15
CA GLU A 53 -17.22 -5.63 15.02
C GLU A 53 -16.33 -6.19 16.14
N GLY A 54 -15.85 -5.35 17.07
CA GLY A 54 -15.05 -5.75 18.23
C GLY A 54 -13.54 -5.71 18.02
N HIS A 55 -13.06 -5.05 16.97
CA HIS A 55 -11.64 -4.89 16.69
C HIS A 55 -11.09 -3.57 17.23
N ASP A 56 -9.81 -3.55 17.58
CA ASP A 56 -9.09 -2.32 17.93
C ASP A 56 -8.70 -1.56 16.67
N ALA A 57 -9.39 -0.49 16.34
CA ALA A 57 -9.11 0.30 15.14
C ALA A 57 -9.22 1.81 15.41
N ILE A 58 -8.40 2.62 14.73
CA ILE A 58 -8.54 4.08 14.69
C ILE A 58 -8.38 4.59 13.27
N GLY A 59 -9.16 5.61 12.91
CA GLY A 59 -9.04 6.35 11.65
C GLY A 59 -8.29 7.66 11.84
N ILE A 60 -7.33 7.95 10.96
CA ILE A 60 -6.57 9.20 10.95
C ILE A 60 -6.62 9.81 9.56
N TRP A 61 -7.16 11.02 9.47
CA TRP A 61 -7.08 11.80 8.25
C TRP A 61 -5.64 12.30 8.04
N CYS A 62 -5.06 12.04 6.87
CA CYS A 62 -3.68 12.42 6.57
C CYS A 62 -3.43 12.42 5.06
N ASP A 63 -2.82 13.48 4.56
CA ASP A 63 -2.18 13.52 3.25
C ASP A 63 -0.74 13.00 3.37
N VAL A 64 -0.46 11.84 2.76
CA VAL A 64 0.88 11.24 2.82
C VAL A 64 1.96 12.07 2.11
N SER A 65 1.59 12.97 1.21
CA SER A 65 2.51 13.89 0.55
C SER A 65 3.02 14.98 1.51
N ASP A 66 2.30 15.25 2.59
CA ASP A 66 2.69 16.19 3.66
C ASP A 66 3.44 15.43 4.77
N GLU A 67 4.74 15.67 4.84
CA GLU A 67 5.62 15.03 5.82
C GLU A 67 5.22 15.29 7.28
N ALA A 68 4.73 16.49 7.59
CA ALA A 68 4.33 16.84 8.95
C ALA A 68 3.07 16.10 9.39
N GLN A 69 2.12 15.91 8.48
CA GLN A 69 0.91 15.11 8.74
C GLN A 69 1.24 13.64 8.95
N VAL A 70 2.13 13.07 8.13
CA VAL A 70 2.58 11.69 8.31
C VAL A 70 3.26 11.51 9.67
N LYS A 71 4.15 12.42 10.05
CA LYS A 71 4.78 12.42 11.38
C LYS A 71 3.72 12.40 12.48
N ALA A 72 2.76 13.32 12.44
CA ALA A 72 1.70 13.40 13.42
C ALA A 72 0.81 12.14 13.47
N ALA A 73 0.55 11.52 12.30
CA ALA A 73 -0.23 10.29 12.22
C ALA A 73 0.50 9.11 12.90
N VAL A 74 1.80 8.94 12.66
CA VAL A 74 2.61 7.91 13.33
C VAL A 74 2.73 8.17 14.82
N GLU A 75 2.96 9.42 15.25
CA GLU A 75 2.99 9.79 16.66
C GLU A 75 1.66 9.50 17.36
N LYS A 76 0.52 9.77 16.69
CA LYS A 76 -0.82 9.43 17.20
C LYS A 76 -1.03 7.93 17.32
N ALA A 77 -0.59 7.15 16.34
CA ALA A 77 -0.65 5.68 16.39
C ALA A 77 0.07 5.14 17.63
N VAL A 78 1.30 5.64 17.86
CA VAL A 78 2.11 5.25 19.02
C VAL A 78 1.51 5.76 20.34
N ALA A 79 0.95 6.95 20.39
CA ALA A 79 0.28 7.47 21.57
C ALA A 79 -0.93 6.62 22.00
N VAL A 80 -1.67 6.06 21.03
CA VAL A 80 -2.86 5.21 21.30
C VAL A 80 -2.46 3.78 21.62
N PHE A 81 -1.59 3.15 20.83
CA PHE A 81 -1.30 1.72 20.92
C PHE A 81 0.10 1.39 21.48
N GLY A 82 0.90 2.40 21.82
CA GLY A 82 2.19 2.25 22.49
C GLY A 82 3.37 1.88 21.59
N LYS A 83 3.14 1.46 20.34
CA LYS A 83 4.17 0.99 19.42
C LYS A 83 3.70 0.95 17.97
N LEU A 84 4.60 0.58 17.06
CA LEU A 84 4.32 0.26 15.68
C LEU A 84 5.11 -0.99 15.27
N ASP A 85 4.43 -2.05 14.86
CA ASP A 85 5.05 -3.33 14.45
C ASP A 85 5.02 -3.56 12.94
N ILE A 86 3.94 -3.10 12.28
CA ILE A 86 3.65 -3.40 10.88
C ILE A 86 3.26 -2.11 10.17
N ALA A 87 3.73 -1.96 8.92
CA ALA A 87 3.24 -0.90 8.05
C ALA A 87 2.91 -1.44 6.65
N TYR A 88 1.78 -0.97 6.10
CA TYR A 88 1.42 -1.18 4.70
C TYR A 88 1.23 0.17 4.01
N ASN A 89 2.23 0.58 3.23
CA ASN A 89 2.23 1.82 2.48
C ASN A 89 1.52 1.61 1.14
N ASN A 90 0.19 1.79 1.13
CA ASN A 90 -0.67 1.41 0.01
C ASN A 90 -1.19 2.60 -0.80
N VAL A 91 -1.18 3.84 -0.27
CA VAL A 91 -1.65 5.01 -1.01
C VAL A 91 -1.04 5.11 -2.40
N GLY A 92 -1.87 5.41 -3.37
CA GLY A 92 -1.41 5.72 -4.71
C GLY A 92 -2.52 6.30 -5.57
N ILE A 93 -2.13 7.21 -6.46
CA ILE A 93 -3.01 7.87 -7.43
C ILE A 93 -2.49 7.68 -8.84
N HIS A 94 -3.37 7.75 -9.82
CA HIS A 94 -3.02 7.89 -11.23
C HIS A 94 -2.88 9.36 -11.62
N ALA A 95 -2.28 9.62 -12.79
CA ALA A 95 -2.37 10.90 -13.45
C ALA A 95 -3.84 11.28 -13.68
N ALA A 96 -4.14 12.57 -13.71
CA ALA A 96 -5.49 13.07 -13.94
C ALA A 96 -6.00 12.70 -15.35
N VAL A 97 -5.08 12.67 -16.31
CA VAL A 97 -5.36 12.28 -17.70
C VAL A 97 -4.38 11.17 -18.11
N ARG A 98 -4.87 10.24 -18.91
CA ARG A 98 -4.01 9.23 -19.58
C ARG A 98 -3.66 9.75 -20.97
N GLU A 99 -2.41 10.10 -21.17
CA GLU A 99 -1.91 10.73 -22.38
C GLU A 99 -0.45 10.36 -22.65
N ASP A 100 0.03 10.66 -23.83
CA ASP A 100 1.43 10.43 -24.19
C ASP A 100 2.35 11.26 -23.30
N LEU A 101 3.58 10.76 -23.11
CA LEU A 101 4.55 11.36 -22.17
C LEU A 101 4.84 12.84 -22.51
N ALA A 102 4.85 13.21 -23.78
CA ALA A 102 5.11 14.58 -24.19
C ALA A 102 3.97 15.56 -23.89
N GLU A 103 2.76 15.04 -23.69
CA GLU A 103 1.56 15.83 -23.40
C GLU A 103 1.30 15.96 -21.88
N THR A 104 2.00 15.14 -21.07
CA THR A 104 1.81 15.13 -19.61
C THR A 104 2.23 16.47 -19.00
N GLU A 105 1.32 17.15 -18.34
CA GLU A 105 1.55 18.40 -17.66
C GLU A 105 2.45 18.22 -16.42
N GLY A 106 3.41 19.12 -16.22
CA GLY A 106 4.38 19.04 -15.12
C GLY A 106 3.74 18.98 -13.73
N TRP A 107 2.64 19.73 -13.51
CA TRP A 107 1.93 19.71 -12.23
C TRP A 107 1.33 18.33 -11.90
N ASP A 108 0.86 17.59 -12.91
CA ASP A 108 0.27 16.27 -12.69
C ASP A 108 1.35 15.20 -12.49
N PHE A 109 2.48 15.32 -13.22
CA PHE A 109 3.68 14.53 -12.95
C PHE A 109 4.12 14.70 -11.49
N ASP A 110 4.31 15.96 -11.03
CA ASP A 110 4.74 16.27 -9.67
C ASP A 110 3.74 15.76 -8.60
N ARG A 111 2.45 15.88 -8.87
CA ARG A 111 1.40 15.38 -7.98
C ARG A 111 1.50 13.87 -7.80
N VAL A 112 1.65 13.11 -8.89
CA VAL A 112 1.80 11.65 -8.84
C VAL A 112 3.06 11.23 -8.09
N ILE A 113 4.20 11.87 -8.37
CA ILE A 113 5.47 11.61 -7.67
C ILE A 113 5.36 11.97 -6.18
N SER A 114 4.74 13.09 -5.85
CA SER A 114 4.58 13.56 -4.47
C SER A 114 3.77 12.56 -3.63
N VAL A 115 2.68 12.04 -4.16
CA VAL A 115 1.84 11.07 -3.44
C VAL A 115 2.47 9.68 -3.46
N ASN A 116 2.77 9.14 -4.64
CA ASN A 116 3.12 7.71 -4.79
C ASN A 116 4.52 7.35 -4.34
N LEU A 117 5.48 8.27 -4.48
CA LEU A 117 6.88 8.01 -4.17
C LEU A 117 7.32 8.75 -2.91
N ARG A 118 7.12 10.08 -2.86
CA ARG A 118 7.47 10.86 -1.69
C ARG A 118 6.62 10.46 -0.48
N GLY A 119 5.33 10.20 -0.69
CA GLY A 119 4.43 9.73 0.38
C GLY A 119 4.90 8.42 1.01
N VAL A 120 5.32 7.44 0.20
CA VAL A 120 5.90 6.19 0.71
C VAL A 120 7.19 6.46 1.50
N TRP A 121 8.06 7.35 1.01
CA TRP A 121 9.27 7.75 1.72
C TRP A 121 8.94 8.44 3.05
N ASN A 122 7.97 9.38 3.08
CA ASN A 122 7.51 10.04 4.29
C ASN A 122 7.04 9.01 5.34
N CYS A 123 6.21 8.04 4.93
CA CYS A 123 5.70 6.99 5.81
C CYS A 123 6.86 6.15 6.36
N MET A 124 7.68 5.57 5.49
CA MET A 124 8.82 4.74 5.92
C MET A 124 9.76 5.48 6.87
N LYS A 125 10.00 6.77 6.67
CA LYS A 125 10.88 7.57 7.53
C LYS A 125 10.43 7.52 8.99
N TYR A 126 9.17 7.73 9.28
CA TYR A 126 8.66 7.77 10.66
C TYR A 126 8.32 6.39 11.20
N GLU A 127 7.87 5.46 10.37
CA GLU A 127 7.68 4.05 10.72
C GLU A 127 8.99 3.41 11.18
N LEU A 128 10.08 3.63 10.44
CA LEU A 128 11.41 3.13 10.78
C LEU A 128 11.96 3.73 12.07
N VAL A 129 11.71 5.01 12.34
CA VAL A 129 12.09 5.64 13.62
C VAL A 129 11.42 4.92 14.79
N GLU A 130 10.16 4.57 14.68
CA GLU A 130 9.43 3.86 15.75
C GLU A 130 9.85 2.39 15.86
N MET A 131 9.91 1.67 14.74
CA MET A 131 10.28 0.24 14.73
C MET A 131 11.69 -0.01 15.26
N LYS A 132 12.63 0.91 15.02
CA LYS A 132 14.00 0.83 15.56
C LYS A 132 14.05 0.81 17.09
N LYS A 133 13.11 1.46 17.78
CA LYS A 133 13.09 1.49 19.25
C LYS A 133 12.90 0.10 19.85
N HIS A 134 12.25 -0.79 19.09
CA HIS A 134 11.93 -2.16 19.51
C HIS A 134 12.79 -3.23 18.81
N GLY A 135 13.59 -2.82 17.81
CA GLY A 135 14.45 -3.75 17.06
C GLY A 135 13.68 -4.82 16.27
N LYS A 136 12.42 -4.57 15.94
CA LYS A 136 11.58 -5.48 15.15
C LYS A 136 10.52 -4.68 14.39
N GLY A 137 10.27 -5.07 13.12
CA GLY A 137 9.22 -4.48 12.29
C GLY A 137 9.06 -5.17 10.95
N ALA A 138 7.92 -4.94 10.30
CA ALA A 138 7.68 -5.39 8.94
C ALA A 138 6.97 -4.29 8.13
N ILE A 139 7.55 -3.89 7.02
CA ILE A 139 6.99 -2.89 6.10
C ILE A 139 6.73 -3.56 4.75
N VAL A 140 5.55 -3.35 4.21
CA VAL A 140 5.22 -3.70 2.82
C VAL A 140 4.84 -2.42 2.07
N ASN A 141 5.54 -2.15 0.98
CA ASN A 141 5.25 -1.00 0.11
C ASN A 141 4.45 -1.46 -1.10
N CYS A 142 3.36 -0.77 -1.40
CA CYS A 142 2.53 -1.06 -2.57
C CYS A 142 3.12 -0.39 -3.82
N SER A 143 3.74 -1.23 -4.65
CA SER A 143 4.06 -0.87 -6.02
C SER A 143 2.91 -1.29 -6.95
N SER A 144 3.21 -1.67 -8.17
CA SER A 144 2.25 -2.07 -9.20
C SER A 144 2.95 -2.95 -10.22
N GLN A 145 2.18 -3.67 -11.06
CA GLN A 145 2.71 -4.21 -12.32
C GLN A 145 3.43 -3.12 -13.14
N GLY A 146 2.95 -1.87 -13.11
CA GLY A 146 3.61 -0.71 -13.71
C GLY A 146 4.90 -0.25 -13.01
N GLY A 147 5.31 -0.90 -11.91
CA GLY A 147 6.63 -0.78 -11.30
C GLY A 147 7.63 -1.83 -11.79
N LEU A 148 7.16 -2.82 -12.56
CA LEU A 148 7.97 -3.91 -13.14
C LEU A 148 8.14 -3.77 -14.65
N VAL A 149 7.11 -3.26 -15.34
CA VAL A 149 7.08 -3.08 -16.79
C VAL A 149 6.61 -1.69 -17.17
N GLY A 150 6.90 -1.24 -18.38
CA GLY A 150 6.35 0.00 -18.93
C GLY A 150 4.92 -0.21 -19.41
N ILE A 151 4.03 0.69 -19.00
CA ILE A 151 2.66 0.75 -19.51
C ILE A 151 2.48 2.11 -20.20
N PRO A 152 2.08 2.17 -21.49
CA PRO A 152 1.91 3.43 -22.20
C PRO A 152 0.89 4.37 -21.54
N CYS A 153 1.05 5.67 -21.73
CA CYS A 153 0.16 6.74 -21.29
C CYS A 153 0.00 6.89 -19.76
N ILE A 154 0.92 6.33 -18.96
CA ILE A 154 0.98 6.50 -17.51
C ILE A 154 2.43 6.65 -17.01
N GLY A 155 3.24 7.46 -17.72
CA GLY A 155 4.68 7.60 -17.46
C GLY A 155 5.03 7.99 -16.02
N ALA A 156 4.38 9.02 -15.48
CA ALA A 156 4.59 9.47 -14.10
C ALA A 156 4.26 8.37 -13.06
N TYR A 157 3.15 7.65 -13.27
CA TYR A 157 2.77 6.53 -12.42
C TYR A 157 3.81 5.40 -12.46
N ASN A 158 4.21 4.96 -13.67
CA ASN A 158 5.25 3.94 -13.82
C ASN A 158 6.55 4.36 -13.12
N ALA A 159 7.02 5.60 -13.35
CA ALA A 159 8.22 6.14 -12.71
C ALA A 159 8.09 6.10 -11.17
N SER A 160 6.96 6.53 -10.63
CA SER A 160 6.71 6.49 -9.18
C SER A 160 6.78 5.07 -8.61
N LYS A 161 6.15 4.10 -9.29
CA LYS A 161 6.08 2.70 -8.82
C LYS A 161 7.40 1.94 -8.98
N HIS A 162 8.21 2.24 -10.00
CA HIS A 162 9.61 1.80 -10.07
C HIS A 162 10.45 2.41 -8.94
N GLY A 163 10.27 3.71 -8.66
CA GLY A 163 10.94 4.40 -7.56
C GLY A 163 10.65 3.77 -6.19
N VAL A 164 9.43 3.33 -5.93
CA VAL A 164 9.05 2.61 -4.70
C VAL A 164 9.86 1.32 -4.54
N LEU A 165 10.11 0.57 -5.62
CA LEU A 165 10.94 -0.63 -5.56
C LEU A 165 12.41 -0.30 -5.21
N GLY A 166 12.93 0.81 -5.75
CA GLY A 166 14.27 1.32 -5.40
C GLY A 166 14.37 1.67 -3.91
N LEU A 167 13.42 2.46 -3.38
CA LEU A 167 13.35 2.79 -1.95
C LEU A 167 13.24 1.55 -1.07
N THR A 168 12.38 0.60 -1.46
CA THR A 168 12.18 -0.66 -0.73
C THR A 168 13.49 -1.43 -0.59
N LYS A 169 14.24 -1.61 -1.68
CA LYS A 169 15.51 -2.35 -1.68
C LYS A 169 16.57 -1.66 -0.82
N SER A 170 16.72 -0.33 -0.97
CA SER A 170 17.69 0.44 -0.19
C SER A 170 17.41 0.36 1.30
N ALA A 171 16.19 0.69 1.71
CA ALA A 171 15.80 0.64 3.12
C ALA A 171 15.86 -0.79 3.69
N ALA A 172 15.49 -1.81 2.92
CA ALA A 172 15.59 -3.19 3.38
C ALA A 172 17.02 -3.59 3.77
N LEU A 173 18.00 -3.19 2.95
CA LEU A 173 19.43 -3.48 3.23
C LEU A 173 19.95 -2.69 4.44
N GLU A 174 19.50 -1.44 4.61
CA GLU A 174 19.92 -0.59 5.73
C GLU A 174 19.39 -1.10 7.08
N TYR A 175 18.17 -1.66 7.11
CA TYR A 175 17.46 -1.98 8.34
C TYR A 175 17.37 -3.49 8.67
N ALA A 176 17.77 -4.38 7.76
CA ALA A 176 17.70 -5.84 7.98
C ALA A 176 18.38 -6.30 9.27
N ARG A 177 19.60 -5.81 9.54
CA ARG A 177 20.36 -6.14 10.77
C ARG A 177 19.75 -5.53 12.04
N GLN A 178 18.80 -4.63 11.89
CA GLN A 178 18.05 -4.02 13.00
C GLN A 178 16.72 -4.72 13.25
N GLY A 179 16.50 -5.90 12.62
CA GLY A 179 15.31 -6.71 12.81
C GLY A 179 14.07 -6.20 12.04
N ILE A 180 14.24 -5.26 11.11
CA ILE A 180 13.13 -4.70 10.33
C ILE A 180 13.19 -5.24 8.91
N ARG A 181 12.10 -5.89 8.46
CA ARG A 181 11.94 -6.43 7.11
C ARG A 181 11.14 -5.46 6.26
N ILE A 182 11.61 -5.20 5.06
CA ILE A 182 10.93 -4.29 4.13
C ILE A 182 10.84 -4.99 2.79
N ASN A 183 9.63 -5.11 2.24
CA ASN A 183 9.38 -5.76 0.96
C ASN A 183 8.37 -4.92 0.15
N ALA A 184 8.17 -5.25 -1.11
CA ALA A 184 7.17 -4.63 -1.96
C ALA A 184 6.22 -5.66 -2.54
N ILE A 185 4.95 -5.26 -2.71
CA ILE A 185 3.97 -5.98 -3.50
C ILE A 185 3.68 -5.19 -4.78
N CYS A 186 3.67 -5.86 -5.92
CA CYS A 186 3.31 -5.30 -7.21
C CYS A 186 1.93 -5.84 -7.60
N SER A 187 0.89 -5.07 -7.27
CA SER A 187 -0.47 -5.44 -7.62
C SER A 187 -0.75 -5.23 -9.10
N GLY A 188 -1.48 -6.17 -9.68
CA GLY A 188 -2.13 -5.98 -10.98
C GLY A 188 -3.40 -5.14 -10.87
N THR A 189 -4.22 -5.20 -11.92
CA THR A 189 -5.54 -4.57 -11.92
C THR A 189 -6.46 -5.33 -10.96
N CYS A 190 -6.86 -4.67 -9.86
CA CYS A 190 -7.70 -5.26 -8.82
C CYS A 190 -9.04 -4.54 -8.72
N GLU A 191 -10.06 -5.26 -8.29
CA GLU A 191 -11.39 -4.74 -8.05
C GLU A 191 -11.37 -3.74 -6.89
N THR A 192 -11.30 -2.47 -7.23
CA THR A 192 -11.33 -1.33 -6.32
C THR A 192 -12.46 -0.39 -6.75
N PRO A 193 -12.90 0.56 -5.91
CA PRO A 193 -13.87 1.57 -6.35
C PRO A 193 -13.45 2.28 -7.65
N MET A 194 -12.16 2.60 -7.80
CA MET A 194 -11.58 3.21 -8.99
C MET A 194 -11.73 2.32 -10.23
N VAL A 195 -11.45 1.03 -10.13
CA VAL A 195 -11.56 0.08 -11.26
C VAL A 195 -13.02 -0.19 -11.59
N ARG A 196 -13.92 -0.28 -10.60
CA ARG A 196 -15.36 -0.39 -10.84
C ARG A 196 -15.88 0.82 -11.63
N GLN A 197 -15.50 2.03 -11.22
CA GLN A 197 -15.86 3.24 -11.95
C GLN A 197 -15.28 3.23 -13.39
N ALA A 198 -14.05 2.77 -13.58
CA ALA A 198 -13.44 2.66 -14.91
C ALA A 198 -14.20 1.66 -15.81
N ILE A 199 -14.68 0.53 -15.26
CA ILE A 199 -15.51 -0.45 -15.97
C ILE A 199 -16.83 0.19 -16.44
N GLU A 200 -17.46 0.99 -15.59
CA GLU A 200 -18.73 1.68 -15.93
C GLU A 200 -18.53 2.77 -16.98
N GLN A 201 -17.44 3.55 -16.86
CA GLN A 201 -17.18 4.69 -17.75
C GLN A 201 -16.56 4.30 -19.10
N SER A 202 -15.82 3.20 -19.16
CA SER A 202 -15.05 2.77 -20.33
C SER A 202 -15.01 1.26 -20.46
N PRO A 203 -16.15 0.58 -20.67
CA PRO A 203 -16.25 -0.88 -20.66
C PRO A 203 -15.36 -1.54 -21.73
N ASP A 204 -15.29 -1.00 -22.95
CA ASP A 204 -14.46 -1.54 -24.02
C ASP A 204 -12.94 -1.44 -23.72
N HIS A 205 -12.52 -0.36 -23.07
CA HIS A 205 -11.15 -0.23 -22.61
C HIS A 205 -10.84 -1.25 -21.53
N MET A 206 -11.71 -1.38 -20.54
CA MET A 206 -11.53 -2.33 -19.45
C MET A 206 -11.61 -3.78 -19.91
N ALA A 207 -12.42 -4.09 -20.92
CA ALA A 207 -12.40 -5.42 -21.54
C ALA A 207 -11.02 -5.77 -22.11
N ARG A 208 -10.38 -4.84 -22.83
CA ARG A 208 -8.98 -5.04 -23.32
C ARG A 208 -7.96 -5.17 -22.18
N VAL A 209 -8.13 -4.41 -21.09
CA VAL A 209 -7.27 -4.52 -19.91
C VAL A 209 -7.39 -5.91 -19.27
N ILE A 210 -8.62 -6.44 -19.17
CA ILE A 210 -8.87 -7.77 -18.60
C ILE A 210 -8.34 -8.87 -19.53
N ASP A 211 -8.52 -8.72 -20.83
CA ASP A 211 -8.03 -9.69 -21.84
C ASP A 211 -6.49 -9.78 -21.85
N ALA A 212 -5.80 -8.70 -21.50
CA ALA A 212 -4.35 -8.67 -21.34
C ALA A 212 -3.85 -9.36 -20.04
N ILE A 213 -4.74 -9.77 -19.15
CA ILE A 213 -4.38 -10.52 -17.94
C ILE A 213 -4.49 -12.03 -18.25
N PRO A 214 -3.40 -12.82 -18.18
CA PRO A 214 -3.47 -14.27 -18.47
C PRO A 214 -4.53 -15.02 -17.66
N LEU A 215 -4.80 -14.60 -16.43
CA LEU A 215 -5.84 -15.20 -15.58
C LEU A 215 -7.27 -14.87 -16.04
N GLY A 216 -7.45 -13.93 -17.02
CA GLY A 216 -8.74 -13.58 -17.62
C GLY A 216 -9.70 -12.82 -16.69
N ARG A 217 -9.24 -12.27 -15.58
CA ARG A 217 -10.05 -11.48 -14.65
C ARG A 217 -9.21 -10.46 -13.88
N VAL A 218 -9.87 -9.46 -13.32
CA VAL A 218 -9.26 -8.58 -12.30
C VAL A 218 -9.04 -9.37 -10.99
N GLY A 219 -8.03 -8.97 -10.23
CA GLY A 219 -7.78 -9.50 -8.88
C GLY A 219 -8.81 -8.98 -7.88
N LYS A 220 -9.03 -9.71 -6.79
CA LYS A 220 -9.77 -9.21 -5.63
C LYS A 220 -8.82 -8.48 -4.68
N ALA A 221 -9.34 -7.48 -3.95
CA ALA A 221 -8.56 -6.75 -2.97
C ALA A 221 -7.98 -7.68 -1.89
N GLU A 222 -8.74 -8.68 -1.48
CA GLU A 222 -8.36 -9.68 -0.47
C GLU A 222 -7.22 -10.59 -0.95
N GLU A 223 -7.11 -10.85 -2.27
CA GLU A 223 -6.00 -11.64 -2.81
C GLU A 223 -4.67 -10.91 -2.64
N ILE A 224 -4.66 -9.58 -2.81
CA ILE A 224 -3.48 -8.77 -2.56
C ILE A 224 -3.20 -8.64 -1.05
N ALA A 225 -4.24 -8.35 -0.27
CA ALA A 225 -4.15 -8.20 1.18
C ALA A 225 -3.59 -9.46 1.86
N SER A 226 -3.99 -10.66 1.42
CA SER A 226 -3.49 -11.92 1.96
C SER A 226 -1.97 -12.06 1.85
N MET A 227 -1.40 -11.63 0.71
CA MET A 227 0.05 -11.63 0.52
C MET A 227 0.74 -10.57 1.38
N VAL A 228 0.10 -9.42 1.60
CA VAL A 228 0.62 -8.39 2.53
C VAL A 228 0.72 -8.96 3.94
N LEU A 229 -0.32 -9.65 4.43
CA LEU A 229 -0.30 -10.31 5.73
C LEU A 229 0.82 -11.36 5.81
N LEU A 230 0.97 -12.20 4.79
CA LEU A 230 2.04 -13.18 4.74
C LEU A 230 3.42 -12.51 4.86
N LEU A 231 3.67 -11.44 4.09
CA LEU A 231 4.93 -10.71 4.10
C LEU A 231 5.20 -10.02 5.45
N CYS A 232 4.16 -9.63 6.18
CA CYS A 232 4.28 -9.05 7.51
C CYS A 232 4.44 -10.11 8.60
N SER A 233 4.07 -11.37 8.35
CA SER A 233 4.15 -12.45 9.32
C SER A 233 5.57 -12.99 9.53
N ASP A 234 5.79 -13.73 10.60
CA ASP A 234 7.07 -14.39 10.89
C ASP A 234 7.38 -15.52 9.86
N TYR A 235 6.39 -16.00 9.08
CA TYR A 235 6.61 -16.96 7.98
C TYR A 235 7.44 -16.39 6.83
N ALA A 236 7.46 -15.07 6.65
CA ALA A 236 8.29 -14.39 5.67
C ALA A 236 9.62 -13.86 6.26
N GLY A 237 10.12 -14.48 7.34
CA GLY A 237 11.31 -14.01 8.09
C GLY A 237 12.58 -13.86 7.25
N PHE A 238 12.69 -14.56 6.12
CA PHE A 238 13.85 -14.50 5.22
C PHE A 238 13.63 -13.63 3.97
N ALA A 239 12.46 -12.99 3.85
CA ALA A 239 12.13 -12.09 2.74
C ALA A 239 12.59 -10.67 3.07
N ILE A 240 13.65 -10.20 2.40
CA ILE A 240 14.26 -8.88 2.58
C ILE A 240 14.44 -8.21 1.21
N GLY A 241 13.86 -7.03 1.01
CA GLY A 241 13.99 -6.24 -0.21
C GLY A 241 13.38 -6.89 -1.46
N GLN A 242 12.50 -7.86 -1.28
CA GLN A 242 11.90 -8.60 -2.37
C GLN A 242 10.69 -7.88 -2.95
N THR A 243 10.42 -8.18 -4.21
CA THR A 243 9.29 -7.68 -4.97
C THR A 243 8.40 -8.85 -5.38
N TRP A 244 7.12 -8.79 -4.99
CA TRP A 244 6.16 -9.87 -5.20
C TRP A 244 5.07 -9.42 -6.15
N ALA A 245 5.04 -9.97 -7.37
CA ALA A 245 3.98 -9.71 -8.33
C ALA A 245 2.71 -10.51 -7.99
N MET A 246 1.57 -9.81 -7.94
CA MET A 246 0.23 -10.35 -7.76
C MET A 246 -0.67 -9.73 -8.83
N ASP A 247 -0.48 -10.16 -10.09
CA ASP A 247 -0.99 -9.47 -11.29
C ASP A 247 -1.71 -10.38 -12.29
N GLY A 248 -2.03 -11.59 -11.87
CA GLY A 248 -2.69 -12.58 -12.72
C GLY A 248 -1.84 -13.08 -13.90
N GLY A 249 -0.51 -12.92 -13.80
CA GLY A 249 0.45 -13.34 -14.82
C GLY A 249 0.82 -12.24 -15.82
N TYR A 250 0.34 -11.01 -15.64
CA TYR A 250 0.56 -9.90 -16.57
C TYR A 250 2.05 -9.62 -16.83
N THR A 251 2.91 -9.71 -15.83
CA THR A 251 4.35 -9.44 -15.95
C THR A 251 5.19 -10.71 -16.17
N ALA A 252 4.57 -11.87 -16.29
CA ALA A 252 5.26 -13.13 -16.56
C ALA A 252 5.38 -13.47 -18.06
N MET A 253 4.81 -12.64 -18.93
CA MET A 253 4.83 -12.78 -20.39
C MET A 253 6.08 -12.14 -20.99
#